data_66d418ad145385b51165e29d404abdd7
#
_entry.id   66d418ad145385b51165e29d404abdd7
#
_cell.length_a   1.000
_cell.length_b   1.000
_cell.length_c   1.000
_cell.angle_alpha   90.00
_cell.angle_beta   90.00
_cell.angle_gamma   90.00
#
_symmetry.space_group_name_H-M   'P 1'
#
loop_
_entity.id
_entity.type
_entity.pdbx_description
1 polymer ?
#
loop_
_entity_poly.entity_id
_entity_poly.type
_entity_poly.pdbx_seq_one_letter_code
_entity_poly.pdbx_strand_id
1 'polypeptide(L)'
;MSQASKWTALLATIRTPNIPSVACNVLTGSILASIAAPIQTPHAITAIASGVLLYLAGNLLNDWHDRDWDALHRPERALPQKFFQPSSYLTLAIACSLAGLATAAANPRSLAIAASILGLILIYTKSHKSSALAIIPMGLCRAFLPMLGYLACSDQAITPSLILIAAALLIHTCGLSLIARSESKPDRHPSRLFLYAYPLAVAITCLAAHINSTRSIIHLWPTALPYLLWTFLALFLLRRSAFTGVSMLLAGIPLVDWAFLIPFAKHPDASLPWLALCAPPIAFILGKSLQKIVPAT
;
A
#
# COMPACT_ATOMS: atom_id res chain seq x y z
N MET A 1 -2.24 4.78 32.33
CA MET A 1 -2.39 4.77 30.86
C MET A 1 -2.97 6.13 30.45
N SER A 2 -2.25 6.95 29.69
CA SER A 2 -2.78 8.24 29.22
C SER A 2 -3.96 7.98 28.28
N GLN A 3 -5.10 8.65 28.53
CA GLN A 3 -6.23 8.58 27.58
C GLN A 3 -5.76 9.10 26.23
N ALA A 4 -5.80 8.25 25.21
CA ALA A 4 -5.54 8.68 23.85
C ALA A 4 -6.52 9.83 23.50
N SER A 5 -6.02 10.91 22.94
CA SER A 5 -6.91 11.98 22.51
C SER A 5 -7.79 11.47 21.36
N LYS A 6 -9.00 12.05 21.20
CA LYS A 6 -9.88 11.71 20.06
C LYS A 6 -9.15 11.79 18.71
N TRP A 7 -8.24 12.74 18.56
CA TRP A 7 -7.43 12.91 17.36
C TRP A 7 -6.45 11.75 17.15
N THR A 8 -5.75 11.32 18.19
CA THR A 8 -4.84 10.18 18.12
C THR A 8 -5.59 8.90 17.76
N ALA A 9 -6.78 8.71 18.32
CA ALA A 9 -7.64 7.57 18.00
C ALA A 9 -8.13 7.60 16.54
N LEU A 10 -8.50 8.76 16.01
CA LEU A 10 -8.86 8.92 14.59
C LEU A 10 -7.67 8.63 13.68
N LEU A 11 -6.51 9.19 13.96
CA LEU A 11 -5.29 8.96 13.20
C LEU A 11 -4.88 7.47 13.20
N ALA A 12 -5.12 6.76 14.30
CA ALA A 12 -4.91 5.31 14.40
C ALA A 12 -5.92 4.55 13.52
N THR A 13 -7.19 4.91 13.53
CA THR A 13 -8.23 4.31 12.69
C THR A 13 -7.89 4.39 11.21
N ILE A 14 -7.52 5.58 10.73
CA ILE A 14 -7.18 5.78 9.32
C ILE A 14 -5.78 5.26 8.97
N ARG A 15 -5.06 4.71 9.95
CA ARG A 15 -3.70 4.15 9.79
C ARG A 15 -2.79 5.12 9.04
N THR A 16 -2.73 6.36 9.53
CA THR A 16 -2.00 7.49 8.92
C THR A 16 -0.58 7.14 8.46
N PRO A 17 0.22 6.32 9.18
CA PRO A 17 1.58 5.95 8.73
C PRO A 17 1.66 5.29 7.36
N ASN A 18 0.57 4.72 6.86
CA ASN A 18 0.57 4.01 5.58
C ASN A 18 0.15 4.91 4.40
N ILE A 19 -0.40 6.11 4.66
CA ILE A 19 -0.82 7.06 3.60
C ILE A 19 0.33 7.42 2.65
N PRO A 20 1.56 7.73 3.13
CA PRO A 20 2.67 8.02 2.23
C PRO A 20 2.98 6.87 1.26
N SER A 21 2.87 5.63 1.72
CA SER A 21 3.11 4.47 0.85
C SER A 21 2.00 4.28 -0.20
N VAL A 22 0.75 4.60 0.13
CA VAL A 22 -0.37 4.59 -0.84
C VAL A 22 -0.13 5.63 -1.93
N ALA A 23 0.18 6.86 -1.55
CA ALA A 23 0.48 7.94 -2.48
C ALA A 23 1.69 7.60 -3.37
N CYS A 24 2.73 7.00 -2.80
CA CYS A 24 3.94 6.56 -3.51
C CYS A 24 3.60 5.49 -4.57
N ASN A 25 2.83 4.46 -4.23
CA ASN A 25 2.47 3.42 -5.19
C ASN A 25 1.68 3.98 -6.40
N VAL A 26 0.74 4.91 -6.18
CA VAL A 26 0.03 5.60 -7.28
C VAL A 26 1.00 6.43 -8.11
N LEU A 27 1.85 7.20 -7.46
CA LEU A 27 2.86 8.03 -8.12
C LEU A 27 3.83 7.20 -8.97
N THR A 28 4.21 6.00 -8.51
CA THR A 28 5.06 5.06 -9.27
C THR A 28 4.46 4.73 -10.63
N GLY A 29 3.15 4.47 -10.68
CA GLY A 29 2.45 4.26 -11.94
C GLY A 29 2.42 5.52 -12.82
N SER A 30 2.18 6.69 -12.22
CA SER A 30 2.20 7.97 -12.94
C SER A 30 3.59 8.28 -13.53
N ILE A 31 4.66 7.99 -12.79
CA ILE A 31 6.04 8.13 -13.29
C ILE A 31 6.30 7.15 -14.45
N LEU A 32 5.84 5.90 -14.34
CA LEU A 32 5.98 4.93 -15.43
C LEU A 32 5.27 5.39 -16.70
N ALA A 33 4.11 6.01 -16.57
CA ALA A 33 3.37 6.60 -17.69
C ALA A 33 4.17 7.69 -18.42
N SER A 34 5.08 8.36 -17.71
CA SER A 34 5.88 9.48 -18.26
C SER A 34 6.95 9.09 -19.27
N ILE A 35 7.19 7.80 -19.49
CA ILE A 35 8.07 7.34 -20.60
C ILE A 35 7.42 7.66 -21.95
N ALA A 36 6.11 7.52 -22.06
CA ALA A 36 5.40 7.68 -23.32
C ALA A 36 4.99 9.12 -23.59
N ALA A 37 4.76 9.93 -22.53
CA ALA A 37 4.34 11.32 -22.64
C ALA A 37 4.62 12.06 -21.31
N PRO A 38 4.86 13.39 -21.33
CA PRO A 38 5.07 14.16 -20.10
C PRO A 38 3.93 13.98 -19.10
N ILE A 39 4.28 13.85 -17.81
CA ILE A 39 3.28 13.70 -16.74
C ILE A 39 2.33 14.91 -16.74
N GLN A 40 1.05 14.61 -16.84
CA GLN A 40 0.01 15.59 -16.57
C GLN A 40 -0.20 15.67 -15.06
N THR A 41 0.44 16.64 -14.42
CA THR A 41 0.43 16.83 -12.96
C THR A 41 -0.99 16.82 -12.35
N PRO A 42 -2.01 17.45 -12.94
CA PRO A 42 -3.38 17.38 -12.40
C PRO A 42 -3.92 15.95 -12.33
N HIS A 43 -3.67 15.14 -13.36
CA HIS A 43 -4.14 13.75 -13.39
C HIS A 43 -3.41 12.87 -12.36
N ALA A 44 -2.10 13.08 -12.17
CA ALA A 44 -1.35 12.39 -11.12
C ALA A 44 -1.87 12.75 -9.72
N ILE A 45 -2.17 14.03 -9.46
CA ILE A 45 -2.71 14.50 -8.17
C ILE A 45 -4.10 13.88 -7.93
N THR A 46 -5.00 13.90 -8.92
CA THR A 46 -6.34 13.32 -8.75
C THR A 46 -6.30 11.80 -8.55
N ALA A 47 -5.38 11.10 -9.23
CA ALA A 47 -5.16 9.67 -9.00
C ALA A 47 -4.63 9.38 -7.59
N ILE A 48 -3.67 10.15 -7.09
CA ILE A 48 -3.17 10.03 -5.71
C ILE A 48 -4.30 10.30 -4.72
N ALA A 49 -5.09 11.35 -4.93
CA ALA A 49 -6.24 11.65 -4.08
C ALA A 49 -7.25 10.48 -4.08
N SER A 50 -7.56 9.91 -5.26
CA SER A 50 -8.41 8.72 -5.38
C SER A 50 -7.88 7.55 -4.56
N GLY A 51 -6.61 7.17 -4.74
CA GLY A 51 -6.00 6.06 -4.02
C GLY A 51 -6.01 6.27 -2.50
N VAL A 52 -5.71 7.48 -2.03
CA VAL A 52 -5.73 7.82 -0.60
C VAL A 52 -7.15 7.80 -0.06
N LEU A 53 -8.13 8.38 -0.75
CA LEU A 53 -9.53 8.39 -0.31
C LEU A 53 -10.11 6.98 -0.22
N LEU A 54 -9.84 6.11 -1.21
CA LEU A 54 -10.26 4.71 -1.17
C LEU A 54 -9.56 3.95 -0.04
N TYR A 55 -8.29 4.23 0.23
CA TYR A 55 -7.58 3.66 1.38
C TYR A 55 -8.23 4.07 2.71
N LEU A 56 -8.58 5.36 2.88
CA LEU A 56 -9.28 5.85 4.07
C LEU A 56 -10.65 5.18 4.21
N ALA A 57 -11.41 5.09 3.13
CA ALA A 57 -12.70 4.40 3.08
C ALA A 57 -12.57 2.94 3.56
N GLY A 58 -11.55 2.23 3.06
CA GLY A 58 -11.30 0.84 3.44
C GLY A 58 -11.04 0.66 4.93
N ASN A 59 -10.23 1.52 5.54
CA ASN A 59 -9.95 1.47 6.97
C ASN A 59 -11.20 1.76 7.82
N LEU A 60 -11.96 2.79 7.45
CA LEU A 60 -13.20 3.16 8.15
C LEU A 60 -14.27 2.08 8.03
N LEU A 61 -14.47 1.50 6.84
CA LEU A 61 -15.39 0.38 6.61
C LEU A 61 -14.99 -0.85 7.41
N ASN A 62 -13.70 -1.17 7.45
CA ASN A 62 -13.20 -2.32 8.20
C ASN A 62 -13.47 -2.14 9.70
N ASP A 63 -13.14 -0.99 10.29
CA ASP A 63 -13.37 -0.73 11.71
C ASP A 63 -14.87 -0.66 12.03
N TRP A 64 -15.70 -0.11 11.13
CA TRP A 64 -17.16 -0.12 11.28
C TRP A 64 -17.75 -1.54 11.26
N HIS A 65 -17.28 -2.37 10.33
CA HIS A 65 -17.72 -3.76 10.22
C HIS A 65 -17.30 -4.59 11.43
N ASP A 66 -16.09 -4.34 11.94
CA ASP A 66 -15.49 -5.10 13.02
C ASP A 66 -15.87 -4.62 14.43
N ARG A 67 -16.66 -3.55 14.57
CA ARG A 67 -16.94 -2.86 15.85
C ARG A 67 -17.39 -3.78 16.99
N ASP A 68 -18.22 -4.77 16.69
CA ASP A 68 -18.77 -5.68 17.71
C ASP A 68 -17.70 -6.69 18.17
N TRP A 69 -16.88 -7.16 17.26
CA TRP A 69 -15.75 -8.02 17.55
C TRP A 69 -14.64 -7.25 18.30
N ASP A 70 -14.33 -6.03 17.86
CA ASP A 70 -13.35 -5.15 18.48
C ASP A 70 -13.73 -4.77 19.90
N ALA A 71 -15.03 -4.62 20.20
CA ALA A 71 -15.49 -4.35 21.56
C ALA A 71 -15.06 -5.45 22.56
N LEU A 72 -14.92 -6.69 22.09
CA LEU A 72 -14.52 -7.83 22.91
C LEU A 72 -13.00 -8.08 22.92
N HIS A 73 -12.32 -7.82 21.80
CA HIS A 73 -10.95 -8.26 21.60
C HIS A 73 -9.92 -7.12 21.48
N ARG A 74 -10.39 -5.90 21.17
CA ARG A 74 -9.56 -4.69 20.99
C ARG A 74 -10.23 -3.45 21.57
N PRO A 75 -10.48 -3.45 22.90
CA PRO A 75 -11.22 -2.36 23.57
C PRO A 75 -10.49 -1.01 23.51
N GLU A 76 -9.20 -0.99 23.14
CA GLU A 76 -8.39 0.21 22.96
C GLU A 76 -8.73 0.99 21.67
N ARG A 77 -9.48 0.41 20.73
CA ARG A 77 -9.87 1.07 19.48
C ARG A 77 -10.89 2.17 19.69
N ALA A 78 -10.97 3.11 18.74
CA ALA A 78 -11.77 4.33 18.86
C ALA A 78 -13.28 4.09 18.96
N LEU A 79 -13.84 3.10 18.25
CA LEU A 79 -15.26 2.77 18.31
C LEU A 79 -15.64 2.08 19.64
N PRO A 80 -14.94 1.05 20.11
CA PRO A 80 -15.16 0.49 21.45
C PRO A 80 -15.06 1.52 22.57
N GLN A 81 -14.12 2.47 22.48
CA GLN A 81 -13.98 3.57 23.45
C GLN A 81 -15.05 4.66 23.31
N LYS A 82 -15.98 4.52 22.37
CA LYS A 82 -17.08 5.47 22.12
C LYS A 82 -16.60 6.91 21.83
N PHE A 83 -15.39 7.08 21.28
CA PHE A 83 -14.92 8.39 20.85
C PHE A 83 -15.73 8.95 19.69
N PHE A 84 -16.28 8.05 18.85
CA PHE A 84 -17.10 8.37 17.68
C PHE A 84 -18.29 7.43 17.60
N GLN A 85 -19.36 7.88 16.96
CA GLN A 85 -20.52 7.03 16.65
C GLN A 85 -20.20 6.12 15.44
N PRO A 86 -20.66 4.86 15.43
CA PRO A 86 -20.48 3.97 14.28
C PRO A 86 -21.06 4.54 12.97
N SER A 87 -22.19 5.28 13.04
CA SER A 87 -22.78 5.96 11.90
C SER A 87 -21.84 6.97 11.26
N SER A 88 -21.05 7.72 12.06
CA SER A 88 -20.07 8.67 11.55
C SER A 88 -18.98 7.99 10.74
N TYR A 89 -18.52 6.79 11.15
CA TYR A 89 -17.55 6.00 10.40
C TYR A 89 -18.12 5.55 9.06
N LEU A 90 -19.35 5.04 9.05
CA LEU A 90 -19.99 4.60 7.81
C LEU A 90 -20.22 5.79 6.86
N THR A 91 -20.73 6.91 7.36
CA THR A 91 -20.95 8.11 6.54
C THR A 91 -19.64 8.61 5.94
N LEU A 92 -18.57 8.70 6.74
CA LEU A 92 -17.27 9.15 6.26
C LEU A 92 -16.66 8.15 5.26
N ALA A 93 -16.82 6.84 5.48
CA ALA A 93 -16.38 5.81 4.56
C ALA A 93 -17.08 5.92 3.20
N ILE A 94 -18.41 6.13 3.21
CA ILE A 94 -19.19 6.36 1.98
C ILE A 94 -18.72 7.64 1.28
N ALA A 95 -18.57 8.74 2.02
CA ALA A 95 -18.09 9.99 1.46
C ALA A 95 -16.70 9.87 0.84
N CYS A 96 -15.76 9.20 1.51
CA CYS A 96 -14.43 8.93 0.96
C CYS A 96 -14.48 8.01 -0.27
N SER A 97 -15.37 7.00 -0.28
CA SER A 97 -15.56 6.11 -1.44
C SER A 97 -16.05 6.88 -2.66
N LEU A 98 -17.10 7.69 -2.48
CA LEU A 98 -17.68 8.51 -3.57
C LEU A 98 -16.67 9.56 -4.07
N ALA A 99 -15.99 10.25 -3.17
CA ALA A 99 -14.97 11.22 -3.53
C ALA A 99 -13.77 10.55 -4.25
N GLY A 100 -13.36 9.34 -3.81
CA GLY A 100 -12.31 8.57 -4.46
C GLY A 100 -12.68 8.14 -5.88
N LEU A 101 -13.92 7.72 -6.12
CA LEU A 101 -14.42 7.43 -7.46
C LEU A 101 -14.54 8.69 -8.31
N ALA A 102 -15.06 9.78 -7.74
CA ALA A 102 -15.21 11.05 -8.44
C ALA A 102 -13.88 11.64 -8.90
N THR A 103 -12.83 11.56 -8.08
CA THR A 103 -11.48 12.02 -8.46
C THR A 103 -10.83 11.15 -9.54
N ALA A 104 -11.23 9.88 -9.67
CA ALA A 104 -10.78 9.01 -10.76
C ALA A 104 -11.61 9.16 -12.05
N ALA A 105 -12.78 9.80 -12.00
CA ALA A 105 -13.76 9.83 -13.10
C ALA A 105 -13.31 10.63 -14.34
N ALA A 106 -12.23 11.42 -14.21
CA ALA A 106 -11.66 12.15 -15.37
C ALA A 106 -11.18 11.20 -16.49
N ASN A 107 -10.82 9.95 -16.17
CA ASN A 107 -10.46 8.92 -17.13
C ASN A 107 -11.24 7.63 -16.84
N PRO A 108 -12.02 7.09 -17.80
CA PRO A 108 -12.83 5.87 -17.60
C PRO A 108 -12.03 4.65 -17.17
N ARG A 109 -10.77 4.53 -17.64
CA ARG A 109 -9.88 3.41 -17.28
C ARG A 109 -9.41 3.53 -15.83
N SER A 110 -9.08 4.75 -15.39
CA SER A 110 -8.75 5.07 -14.00
C SER A 110 -9.96 4.81 -13.09
N LEU A 111 -11.15 5.23 -13.49
CA LEU A 111 -12.40 4.96 -12.76
C LEU A 111 -12.66 3.46 -12.61
N ALA A 112 -12.43 2.67 -13.66
CA ALA A 112 -12.61 1.21 -13.60
C ALA A 112 -11.67 0.58 -12.56
N ILE A 113 -10.40 1.02 -12.48
CA ILE A 113 -9.46 0.56 -11.45
C ILE A 113 -9.90 1.02 -10.05
N ALA A 114 -10.33 2.27 -9.89
CA ALA A 114 -10.82 2.79 -8.61
C ALA A 114 -12.05 2.01 -8.12
N ALA A 115 -13.00 1.70 -9.01
CA ALA A 115 -14.17 0.88 -8.71
C ALA A 115 -13.75 -0.57 -8.34
N SER A 116 -12.76 -1.13 -9.03
CA SER A 116 -12.21 -2.44 -8.70
C SER A 116 -11.56 -2.46 -7.31
N ILE A 117 -10.79 -1.41 -6.95
CA ILE A 117 -10.23 -1.26 -5.59
C ILE A 117 -11.36 -1.22 -4.56
N LEU A 118 -12.42 -0.44 -4.79
CA LEU A 118 -13.56 -0.38 -3.88
C LEU A 118 -14.25 -1.76 -3.73
N GLY A 119 -14.46 -2.48 -4.84
CA GLY A 119 -15.00 -3.83 -4.82
C GLY A 119 -14.14 -4.79 -3.98
N LEU A 120 -12.82 -4.73 -4.15
CA LEU A 120 -11.87 -5.54 -3.38
C LEU A 120 -11.88 -5.17 -1.88
N ILE A 121 -12.02 -3.90 -1.53
CA ILE A 121 -12.20 -3.43 -0.14
C ILE A 121 -13.44 -4.07 0.47
N LEU A 122 -14.58 -4.07 -0.24
CA LEU A 122 -15.82 -4.67 0.24
C LEU A 122 -15.70 -6.19 0.43
N ILE A 123 -15.08 -6.88 -0.53
CA ILE A 123 -14.80 -8.31 -0.44
C ILE A 123 -13.90 -8.60 0.77
N TYR A 124 -12.82 -7.86 0.93
CA TYR A 124 -11.91 -8.00 2.06
C TYR A 124 -12.62 -7.78 3.39
N THR A 125 -13.32 -6.66 3.54
CA THR A 125 -14.05 -6.30 4.77
C THR A 125 -15.01 -7.41 5.20
N LYS A 126 -15.70 -8.04 4.25
CA LYS A 126 -16.65 -9.13 4.54
C LYS A 126 -15.97 -10.47 4.86
N SER A 127 -14.82 -10.76 4.25
CA SER A 127 -14.22 -12.11 4.25
C SER A 127 -12.98 -12.25 5.14
N HIS A 128 -12.36 -11.15 5.61
CA HIS A 128 -11.02 -11.20 6.23
C HIS A 128 -10.96 -12.03 7.53
N LYS A 129 -12.06 -12.15 8.28
CA LYS A 129 -12.10 -12.98 9.50
C LYS A 129 -12.40 -14.46 9.21
N SER A 130 -13.20 -14.74 8.19
CA SER A 130 -13.68 -16.08 7.85
C SER A 130 -12.72 -16.87 6.93
N SER A 131 -12.03 -16.18 6.01
CA SER A 131 -11.20 -16.82 4.98
C SER A 131 -9.73 -16.44 5.05
N ALA A 132 -8.84 -17.43 4.91
CA ALA A 132 -7.40 -17.18 4.73
C ALA A 132 -7.11 -16.53 3.37
N LEU A 133 -7.94 -16.77 2.37
CA LEU A 133 -7.79 -16.19 1.03
C LEU A 133 -8.06 -14.69 0.98
N ALA A 134 -8.60 -14.09 2.04
CA ALA A 134 -8.81 -12.65 2.13
C ALA A 134 -7.51 -11.81 2.03
N ILE A 135 -6.33 -12.43 2.17
CA ILE A 135 -5.05 -11.78 1.88
C ILE A 135 -4.93 -11.36 0.41
N ILE A 136 -5.61 -12.07 -0.51
CA ILE A 136 -5.55 -11.79 -1.96
C ILE A 136 -6.24 -10.46 -2.28
N PRO A 137 -7.53 -10.21 -1.94
CA PRO A 137 -8.14 -8.90 -2.19
C PRO A 137 -7.37 -7.76 -1.51
N MET A 138 -6.79 -7.95 -0.32
CA MET A 138 -5.95 -6.93 0.31
C MET A 138 -4.68 -6.64 -0.50
N GLY A 139 -4.01 -7.67 -0.98
CA GLY A 139 -2.83 -7.52 -1.85
C GLY A 139 -3.19 -6.89 -3.20
N LEU A 140 -4.34 -7.25 -3.79
CA LEU A 140 -4.82 -6.67 -5.05
C LEU A 140 -5.18 -5.18 -4.90
N CYS A 141 -5.76 -4.74 -3.76
CA CYS A 141 -5.94 -3.32 -3.48
C CYS A 141 -4.60 -2.55 -3.60
N ARG A 142 -3.52 -3.13 -3.10
CA ARG A 142 -2.20 -2.52 -3.19
C ARG A 142 -1.62 -2.58 -4.61
N ALA A 143 -1.78 -3.70 -5.30
CA ALA A 143 -1.32 -3.91 -6.68
C ALA A 143 -2.00 -2.95 -7.69
N PHE A 144 -3.24 -2.58 -7.44
CA PHE A 144 -4.00 -1.71 -8.34
C PHE A 144 -3.65 -0.22 -8.19
N LEU A 145 -2.93 0.19 -7.12
CA LEU A 145 -2.52 1.59 -6.95
C LEU A 145 -1.61 2.09 -8.07
N PRO A 146 -0.51 1.41 -8.46
CA PRO A 146 0.27 1.85 -9.62
C PRO A 146 -0.52 1.79 -10.93
N MET A 147 -1.46 0.85 -11.09
CA MET A 147 -2.35 0.84 -12.26
C MET A 147 -3.25 2.06 -12.30
N LEU A 148 -3.79 2.48 -11.13
CA LEU A 148 -4.60 3.70 -11.01
C LEU A 148 -3.81 4.94 -11.49
N GLY A 149 -2.57 5.10 -11.01
CA GLY A 149 -1.71 6.22 -11.40
C GLY A 149 -1.31 6.20 -12.88
N TYR A 150 -0.96 5.03 -13.40
CA TYR A 150 -0.58 4.86 -14.81
C TYR A 150 -1.75 5.20 -15.74
N LEU A 151 -2.92 4.62 -15.51
CA LEU A 151 -4.09 4.81 -16.38
C LEU A 151 -4.73 6.19 -16.24
N ALA A 152 -4.48 6.91 -15.15
CA ALA A 152 -4.87 8.31 -15.03
C ALA A 152 -4.01 9.23 -15.91
N CYS A 153 -2.72 8.88 -16.11
CA CYS A 153 -1.73 9.71 -16.80
C CYS A 153 -1.42 9.26 -18.22
N SER A 154 -1.94 8.12 -18.68
CA SER A 154 -1.63 7.56 -20.00
C SER A 154 -2.80 6.80 -20.59
N ASP A 155 -3.05 7.01 -21.87
CA ASP A 155 -4.00 6.24 -22.69
C ASP A 155 -3.36 4.99 -23.32
N GLN A 156 -2.07 4.78 -23.11
CA GLN A 156 -1.35 3.65 -23.65
C GLN A 156 -1.81 2.32 -23.02
N ALA A 157 -1.47 1.21 -23.67
CA ALA A 157 -1.71 -0.12 -23.15
C ALA A 157 -0.93 -0.35 -21.84
N ILE A 158 -1.44 -1.23 -21.00
CA ILE A 158 -0.76 -1.67 -19.78
C ILE A 158 0.57 -2.35 -20.17
N THR A 159 1.67 -1.85 -19.64
CA THR A 159 3.00 -2.37 -19.93
C THR A 159 3.32 -3.62 -19.08
N PRO A 160 4.16 -4.55 -19.56
CA PRO A 160 4.61 -5.68 -18.75
C PRO A 160 5.26 -5.25 -17.42
N SER A 161 6.03 -4.18 -17.41
CA SER A 161 6.65 -3.63 -16.19
C SER A 161 5.62 -3.16 -15.17
N LEU A 162 4.50 -2.57 -15.61
CA LEU A 162 3.40 -2.18 -14.72
C LEU A 162 2.76 -3.41 -14.08
N ILE A 163 2.57 -4.48 -14.85
CA ILE A 163 2.03 -5.75 -14.32
C ILE A 163 3.00 -6.36 -13.30
N LEU A 164 4.29 -6.35 -13.59
CA LEU A 164 5.29 -6.91 -12.70
C LEU A 164 5.45 -6.13 -11.40
N ILE A 165 5.47 -4.78 -11.43
CA ILE A 165 5.52 -4.00 -10.17
C ILE A 165 4.24 -4.16 -9.35
N ALA A 166 3.08 -4.24 -10.00
CA ALA A 166 1.82 -4.56 -9.33
C ALA A 166 1.86 -5.96 -8.67
N ALA A 167 2.42 -6.95 -9.36
CA ALA A 167 2.62 -8.30 -8.82
C ALA A 167 3.60 -8.32 -7.64
N ALA A 168 4.70 -7.56 -7.69
CA ALA A 168 5.63 -7.44 -6.58
C ALA A 168 4.96 -6.84 -5.33
N LEU A 169 4.15 -5.79 -5.49
CA LEU A 169 3.37 -5.19 -4.40
C LEU A 169 2.30 -6.14 -3.86
N LEU A 170 1.61 -6.90 -4.73
CA LEU A 170 0.69 -7.96 -4.35
C LEU A 170 1.37 -8.97 -3.43
N ILE A 171 2.50 -9.52 -3.87
CA ILE A 171 3.22 -10.58 -3.17
C ILE A 171 3.77 -10.07 -1.84
N HIS A 172 4.36 -8.87 -1.82
CA HIS A 172 4.82 -8.23 -0.57
C HIS A 172 3.68 -8.08 0.42
N THR A 173 2.51 -7.57 -0.03
CA THR A 173 1.35 -7.32 0.83
C THR A 173 0.70 -8.62 1.31
N CYS A 174 0.64 -9.65 0.46
CA CYS A 174 0.18 -10.98 0.87
C CYS A 174 1.09 -11.60 1.94
N GLY A 175 2.41 -11.51 1.76
CA GLY A 175 3.39 -11.97 2.73
C GLY A 175 3.21 -11.29 4.10
N LEU A 176 3.09 -9.98 4.11
CA LEU A 176 2.80 -9.18 5.30
C LEU A 176 1.47 -9.58 5.96
N SER A 177 0.42 -9.76 5.16
CA SER A 177 -0.90 -10.14 5.67
C SER A 177 -0.92 -11.54 6.28
N LEU A 178 -0.12 -12.47 5.76
CA LEU A 178 0.06 -13.80 6.37
C LEU A 178 0.68 -13.71 7.77
N ILE A 179 1.65 -12.82 7.96
CA ILE A 179 2.28 -12.58 9.27
C ILE A 179 1.27 -11.92 10.22
N ALA A 180 0.62 -10.84 9.80
CA ALA A 180 -0.32 -10.08 10.61
C ALA A 180 -1.49 -10.94 11.12
N ARG A 181 -1.95 -11.92 10.31
CA ARG A 181 -3.00 -12.85 10.74
C ARG A 181 -2.59 -13.79 11.88
N SER A 182 -1.29 -14.08 12.02
CA SER A 182 -0.80 -14.90 13.13
C SER A 182 -0.77 -14.15 14.46
N GLU A 183 -0.67 -12.81 14.43
CA GLU A 183 -0.73 -11.99 15.64
C GLU A 183 -2.10 -12.09 16.36
N SER A 184 -3.18 -12.22 15.57
CA SER A 184 -4.54 -12.28 16.10
C SER A 184 -4.94 -13.65 16.66
N LYS A 185 -4.07 -14.67 16.52
CA LYS A 185 -4.32 -16.07 16.96
C LYS A 185 -3.03 -16.66 17.54
N PRO A 186 -2.83 -16.58 18.87
CA PRO A 186 -1.58 -17.02 19.54
C PRO A 186 -1.19 -18.47 19.25
N ASP A 187 -2.18 -19.34 18.99
CA ASP A 187 -1.97 -20.77 18.74
C ASP A 187 -1.60 -21.11 17.29
N ARG A 188 -1.52 -20.12 16.40
CA ARG A 188 -1.15 -20.34 15.00
C ARG A 188 0.24 -19.80 14.71
N HIS A 189 1.17 -20.71 14.45
CA HIS A 189 2.44 -20.32 13.86
C HIS A 189 2.21 -19.71 12.47
N PRO A 190 2.90 -18.60 12.14
CA PRO A 190 2.79 -18.01 10.81
C PRO A 190 3.22 -19.05 9.76
N SER A 191 2.47 -19.14 8.68
CA SER A 191 2.85 -20.00 7.55
C SER A 191 4.23 -19.59 7.04
N ARG A 192 5.17 -20.53 6.93
CA ARG A 192 6.53 -20.27 6.40
C ARG A 192 6.53 -19.74 4.97
N LEU A 193 5.40 -19.81 4.26
CA LEU A 193 5.23 -19.24 2.92
C LEU A 193 5.55 -17.75 2.85
N PHE A 194 5.36 -16.98 3.94
CA PHE A 194 5.73 -15.56 3.94
C PHE A 194 7.22 -15.33 3.67
N LEU A 195 8.10 -16.28 4.04
CA LEU A 195 9.54 -16.14 3.82
C LEU A 195 9.91 -16.10 2.33
N TYR A 196 9.10 -16.73 1.48
CA TYR A 196 9.32 -16.74 0.03
C TYR A 196 8.74 -15.50 -0.67
N ALA A 197 7.77 -14.81 -0.05
CA ALA A 197 7.12 -13.66 -0.64
C ALA A 197 8.12 -12.52 -0.93
N TYR A 198 9.04 -12.25 -0.02
CA TYR A 198 9.96 -11.12 -0.15
C TYR A 198 11.06 -11.33 -1.18
N PRO A 199 11.80 -12.45 -1.20
CA PRO A 199 12.74 -12.74 -2.29
C PRO A 199 12.05 -12.75 -3.66
N LEU A 200 10.84 -13.30 -3.75
CA LEU A 200 10.05 -13.30 -4.99
C LEU A 200 9.67 -11.88 -5.42
N ALA A 201 9.21 -11.03 -4.49
CA ALA A 201 8.92 -9.64 -4.78
C ALA A 201 10.14 -8.88 -5.29
N VAL A 202 11.34 -9.13 -4.71
CA VAL A 202 12.61 -8.57 -5.19
C VAL A 202 12.91 -9.02 -6.61
N ALA A 203 12.84 -10.33 -6.87
CA ALA A 203 13.13 -10.87 -8.21
C ALA A 203 12.22 -10.29 -9.29
N ILE A 204 10.91 -10.18 -8.98
CA ILE A 204 9.92 -9.59 -9.89
C ILE A 204 10.18 -8.09 -10.08
N THR A 205 10.55 -7.36 -9.02
CA THR A 205 10.88 -5.93 -9.11
C THR A 205 12.11 -5.71 -9.99
N CYS A 206 13.16 -6.52 -9.85
CA CYS A 206 14.35 -6.46 -10.69
C CYS A 206 14.01 -6.80 -12.16
N LEU A 207 13.13 -7.78 -12.39
CA LEU A 207 12.66 -8.11 -13.73
C LEU A 207 11.86 -6.95 -14.35
N ALA A 208 10.97 -6.32 -13.59
CA ALA A 208 10.21 -5.14 -14.02
C ALA A 208 11.13 -3.98 -14.41
N ALA A 209 12.17 -3.74 -13.61
CA ALA A 209 13.16 -2.72 -13.88
C ALA A 209 14.02 -3.05 -15.11
N HIS A 210 14.32 -4.33 -15.34
CA HIS A 210 15.11 -4.78 -16.50
C HIS A 210 14.39 -4.53 -17.83
N ILE A 211 13.09 -4.77 -17.90
CA ILE A 211 12.30 -4.56 -19.13
C ILE A 211 12.38 -3.09 -19.60
N ASN A 212 12.47 -2.14 -18.66
CA ASN A 212 12.57 -0.70 -18.98
C ASN A 212 14.01 -0.17 -19.00
N SER A 213 14.99 -1.05 -18.94
CA SER A 213 16.42 -0.67 -18.87
C SER A 213 17.20 -1.36 -19.96
N THR A 214 18.18 -0.68 -20.51
CA THR A 214 19.18 -1.29 -21.41
C THR A 214 20.21 -2.13 -20.65
N ARG A 215 20.15 -2.17 -19.33
CA ARG A 215 21.11 -2.86 -18.46
C ARG A 215 20.72 -4.32 -18.23
N SER A 216 21.73 -5.19 -18.18
CA SER A 216 21.53 -6.57 -17.74
C SER A 216 20.96 -6.63 -16.32
N ILE A 217 20.08 -7.58 -16.05
CA ILE A 217 19.44 -7.81 -14.74
C ILE A 217 20.49 -7.96 -13.62
N ILE A 218 21.67 -8.50 -13.92
CA ILE A 218 22.80 -8.64 -12.98
C ILE A 218 23.27 -7.27 -12.46
N HIS A 219 23.12 -6.20 -13.23
CA HIS A 219 23.53 -4.86 -12.83
C HIS A 219 22.41 -4.09 -12.10
N LEU A 220 21.22 -4.67 -11.97
CA LEU A 220 20.06 -4.04 -11.32
C LEU A 220 19.86 -4.48 -9.88
N TRP A 221 20.40 -5.64 -9.46
CA TRP A 221 20.22 -6.12 -8.08
C TRP A 221 20.68 -5.11 -7.00
N PRO A 222 21.72 -4.25 -7.21
CA PRO A 222 22.10 -3.29 -6.17
C PRO A 222 21.01 -2.26 -5.89
N THR A 223 20.10 -1.99 -6.83
CA THR A 223 18.98 -1.07 -6.63
C THR A 223 17.95 -1.61 -5.62
N ALA A 224 17.89 -2.93 -5.47
CA ALA A 224 17.03 -3.59 -4.50
C ALA A 224 17.65 -3.72 -3.09
N LEU A 225 18.93 -3.35 -2.90
CA LEU A 225 19.60 -3.46 -1.60
C LEU A 225 18.87 -2.77 -0.45
N PRO A 226 18.36 -1.53 -0.59
CA PRO A 226 17.64 -0.88 0.50
C PRO A 226 16.41 -1.69 0.93
N TYR A 227 15.66 -2.24 -0.02
CA TYR A 227 14.51 -3.09 0.23
C TYR A 227 14.92 -4.41 0.90
N LEU A 228 15.96 -5.08 0.40
CA LEU A 228 16.47 -6.34 0.96
C LEU A 228 16.95 -6.17 2.40
N LEU A 229 17.79 -5.17 2.66
CA LEU A 229 18.34 -4.90 3.99
C LEU A 229 17.23 -4.55 4.98
N TRP A 230 16.27 -3.72 4.58
CA TRP A 230 15.13 -3.36 5.41
C TRP A 230 14.24 -4.56 5.73
N THR A 231 13.93 -5.38 4.71
CA THR A 231 13.10 -6.57 4.88
C THR A 231 13.80 -7.60 5.77
N PHE A 232 15.11 -7.81 5.58
CA PHE A 232 15.89 -8.69 6.46
C PHE A 232 15.84 -8.22 7.92
N LEU A 233 16.03 -6.92 8.17
CA LEU A 233 15.91 -6.34 9.50
C LEU A 233 14.49 -6.51 10.07
N ALA A 234 13.45 -6.28 9.27
CA ALA A 234 12.06 -6.46 9.68
C ALA A 234 11.77 -7.92 10.08
N LEU A 235 12.24 -8.89 9.28
CA LEU A 235 12.09 -10.32 9.56
C LEU A 235 12.92 -10.77 10.77
N PHE A 236 14.09 -10.18 10.99
CA PHE A 236 14.89 -10.42 12.18
C PHE A 236 14.17 -9.93 13.45
N LEU A 237 13.60 -8.72 13.41
CA LEU A 237 12.85 -8.13 14.53
C LEU A 237 11.49 -8.81 14.74
N LEU A 238 10.91 -9.42 13.71
CA LEU A 238 9.70 -10.22 13.82
C LEU A 238 9.84 -11.36 14.85
N ARG A 239 11.06 -11.91 15.00
CA ARG A 239 11.37 -12.94 16.02
C ARG A 239 11.21 -12.42 17.45
N ARG A 240 11.32 -11.11 17.66
CA ARG A 240 11.19 -10.47 18.98
C ARG A 240 9.79 -9.93 19.24
N SER A 241 9.15 -9.37 18.21
CA SER A 241 7.82 -8.77 18.27
C SER A 241 7.17 -8.81 16.90
N ALA A 242 6.04 -9.50 16.81
CA ALA A 242 5.25 -9.55 15.58
C ALA A 242 4.77 -8.14 15.19
N PHE A 243 4.28 -7.35 16.14
CA PHE A 243 3.88 -5.96 15.92
C PHE A 243 5.00 -5.11 15.31
N THR A 244 6.23 -5.22 15.84
CA THR A 244 7.37 -4.46 15.31
C THR A 244 7.72 -4.90 13.90
N GLY A 245 7.78 -6.22 13.65
CA GLY A 245 8.09 -6.76 12.32
C GLY A 245 7.08 -6.35 11.28
N VAL A 246 5.78 -6.46 11.58
CA VAL A 246 4.69 -6.06 10.68
C VAL A 246 4.74 -4.55 10.38
N SER A 247 4.92 -3.72 11.41
CA SER A 247 5.05 -2.27 11.25
C SER A 247 6.23 -1.88 10.37
N MET A 248 7.37 -2.57 10.49
CA MET A 248 8.54 -2.36 9.63
C MET A 248 8.28 -2.79 8.19
N LEU A 249 7.63 -3.93 7.98
CA LEU A 249 7.28 -4.39 6.63
C LEU A 249 6.31 -3.43 5.94
N LEU A 250 5.34 -2.86 6.67
CA LEU A 250 4.44 -1.82 6.17
C LEU A 250 5.22 -0.57 5.73
N ALA A 251 6.15 -0.10 6.57
CA ALA A 251 7.00 1.03 6.22
C ALA A 251 7.89 0.74 4.99
N GLY A 252 8.26 -0.51 4.77
CA GLY A 252 9.12 -0.95 3.66
C GLY A 252 8.46 -0.98 2.28
N ILE A 253 7.14 -0.83 2.18
CA ILE A 253 6.43 -0.89 0.89
C ILE A 253 6.99 0.11 -0.14
N PRO A 254 7.27 1.40 0.19
CA PRO A 254 7.86 2.33 -0.77
C PRO A 254 9.26 1.93 -1.27
N LEU A 255 9.96 1.06 -0.56
CA LEU A 255 11.27 0.58 -1.00
C LEU A 255 11.16 -0.40 -2.19
N VAL A 256 10.01 -1.06 -2.37
CA VAL A 256 9.69 -1.83 -3.59
C VAL A 256 9.60 -0.87 -4.77
N ASP A 257 8.86 0.24 -4.62
CA ASP A 257 8.77 1.29 -5.63
C ASP A 257 10.15 1.86 -5.96
N TRP A 258 10.97 2.12 -4.94
CA TRP A 258 12.30 2.69 -5.11
C TRP A 258 13.23 1.75 -5.90
N ALA A 259 13.25 0.48 -5.56
CA ALA A 259 14.03 -0.53 -6.28
C ALA A 259 13.67 -0.58 -7.77
N PHE A 260 12.39 -0.39 -8.10
CA PHE A 260 11.89 -0.30 -9.47
C PHE A 260 12.28 1.02 -10.15
N LEU A 261 12.11 2.16 -9.46
CA LEU A 261 12.25 3.49 -10.05
C LEU A 261 13.70 3.98 -10.18
N ILE A 262 14.66 3.46 -9.38
CA ILE A 262 16.09 3.88 -9.49
C ILE A 262 16.65 3.66 -10.91
N PRO A 263 16.49 2.48 -11.54
CA PRO A 263 16.93 2.30 -12.93
C PRO A 263 16.20 3.20 -13.91
N PHE A 264 14.91 3.42 -13.65
CA PHE A 264 14.04 4.26 -14.45
C PHE A 264 14.48 5.73 -14.48
N ALA A 265 14.96 6.26 -13.37
CA ALA A 265 15.46 7.63 -13.28
C ALA A 265 16.66 7.92 -14.21
N LYS A 266 17.29 6.88 -14.72
CA LYS A 266 18.40 6.97 -15.70
C LYS A 266 17.94 6.81 -17.15
N HIS A 267 16.65 6.63 -17.39
CA HIS A 267 16.12 6.55 -18.75
C HIS A 267 16.22 7.91 -19.43
N PRO A 268 16.68 7.97 -20.71
CA PRO A 268 16.85 9.24 -21.42
C PRO A 268 15.57 10.09 -21.50
N ASP A 269 14.43 9.41 -21.62
CA ASP A 269 13.12 10.05 -21.76
C ASP A 269 12.41 10.27 -20.42
N ALA A 270 13.08 10.05 -19.28
CA ALA A 270 12.49 10.29 -17.96
C ALA A 270 12.24 11.79 -17.76
N SER A 271 10.99 12.19 -17.72
CA SER A 271 10.58 13.60 -17.55
C SER A 271 10.83 14.15 -16.13
N LEU A 272 10.86 13.28 -15.12
CA LEU A 272 11.01 13.64 -13.71
C LEU A 272 11.91 12.66 -12.94
N PRO A 273 13.22 12.55 -13.33
CA PRO A 273 14.10 11.56 -12.71
C PRO A 273 14.32 11.79 -11.21
N TRP A 274 14.35 13.05 -10.76
CA TRP A 274 14.48 13.38 -9.35
C TRP A 274 13.29 12.91 -8.52
N LEU A 275 12.07 12.94 -9.08
CA LEU A 275 10.86 12.46 -8.41
C LEU A 275 10.91 10.94 -8.21
N ALA A 276 11.39 10.20 -9.22
CA ALA A 276 11.60 8.76 -9.12
C ALA A 276 12.62 8.39 -8.02
N LEU A 277 13.65 9.21 -7.83
CA LEU A 277 14.68 8.97 -6.83
C LEU A 277 14.28 9.38 -5.42
N CYS A 278 13.52 10.47 -5.26
CA CYS A 278 13.25 11.09 -3.97
C CYS A 278 11.91 10.70 -3.35
N ALA A 279 10.85 10.49 -4.16
CA ALA A 279 9.52 10.25 -3.62
C ALA A 279 9.42 8.97 -2.77
N PRO A 280 9.95 7.79 -3.19
CA PRO A 280 9.86 6.60 -2.37
C PRO A 280 10.62 6.69 -1.04
N PRO A 281 11.89 7.16 -0.96
CA PRO A 281 12.56 7.32 0.33
C PRO A 281 11.89 8.37 1.22
N ILE A 282 11.32 9.43 0.68
CA ILE A 282 10.53 10.40 1.44
C ILE A 282 9.28 9.71 2.03
N ALA A 283 8.55 8.94 1.22
CA ALA A 283 7.37 8.19 1.69
C ALA A 283 7.74 7.18 2.79
N PHE A 284 8.87 6.50 2.65
CA PHE A 284 9.42 5.59 3.66
C PHE A 284 9.72 6.32 4.97
N ILE A 285 10.46 7.43 4.92
CA ILE A 285 10.84 8.22 6.10
C ILE A 285 9.60 8.79 6.79
N LEU A 286 8.66 9.34 6.03
CA LEU A 286 7.39 9.87 6.56
C LEU A 286 6.57 8.77 7.22
N GLY A 287 6.37 7.63 6.55
CA GLY A 287 5.65 6.49 7.12
C GLY A 287 6.28 6.02 8.42
N LYS A 288 7.63 5.88 8.44
CA LYS A 288 8.35 5.46 9.64
C LYS A 288 8.29 6.48 10.77
N SER A 289 8.33 7.76 10.46
CA SER A 289 8.21 8.83 11.45
C SER A 289 6.81 8.89 12.05
N LEU A 290 5.78 8.72 11.24
CA LEU A 290 4.39 8.69 11.70
C LEU A 290 4.11 7.46 12.59
N GLN A 291 4.80 6.34 12.41
CA GLN A 291 4.70 5.17 13.28
C GLN A 291 5.15 5.43 14.72
N LYS A 292 5.91 6.51 14.99
CA LYS A 292 6.27 6.93 16.36
C LYS A 292 5.11 7.63 17.07
N ILE A 293 4.15 8.15 16.31
CA ILE A 293 3.01 8.92 16.83
C ILE A 293 1.77 8.03 16.91
N VAL A 294 1.56 7.19 15.90
CA VAL A 294 0.36 6.38 15.74
C VAL A 294 0.73 4.99 15.20
N PRO A 295 0.13 3.90 15.70
CA PRO A 295 0.39 2.55 15.18
C PRO A 295 -0.01 2.43 13.71
N ALA A 296 0.72 1.61 12.97
CA ALA A 296 0.47 1.34 11.55
C ALA A 296 -0.54 0.19 11.33
N THR A 297 -0.82 -0.57 12.40
CA THR A 297 -1.70 -1.76 12.41
C THR A 297 -2.85 -1.62 13.38
#